data_94e3bb6deecbb44f2465a65bb6ef0aeb
#
_entry.id   94e3bb6deecbb44f2465a65bb6ef0aeb
#
_cell.length_a   1.000
_cell.length_b   1.000
_cell.length_c   1.000
_cell.angle_alpha   90.00
_cell.angle_beta   90.00
_cell.angle_gamma   90.00
#
_symmetry.space_group_name_H-M   'P 1'
#
loop_
_entity.id
_entity.type
_entity.pdbx_description
1 polymer ?
#
loop_
_entity_poly.entity_id
_entity_poly.type
_entity_poly.pdbx_seq_one_letter_code
_entity_poly.pdbx_strand_id
1 'polypeptide(L)' 'MAVRQIRDDEDPVCAMTVDIEQARAKGLVTAHEDREFVFCGKGCFLEFRDEPDRYLDAGYVPEM' A
#
# COMPACT_ATOMS: atom_id res chain seq x y z
N MET A 1 12.58 14.75 1.36
CA MET A 1 11.27 14.63 0.73
C MET A 1 10.27 14.05 1.71
N ALA A 2 9.08 14.59 1.72
CA ALA A 2 8.04 14.10 2.62
C ALA A 2 7.42 12.83 2.05
N VAL A 3 7.36 11.80 2.87
CA VAL A 3 6.73 10.53 2.52
C VAL A 3 5.55 10.33 3.47
N ARG A 4 4.45 9.80 2.95
CA ARG A 4 3.27 9.51 3.76
C ARG A 4 3.63 8.56 4.89
N GLN A 5 3.05 8.78 6.06
CA GLN A 5 3.15 7.84 7.15
C GLN A 5 2.07 6.77 6.97
N ILE A 6 2.51 5.58 6.57
CA ILE A 6 1.61 4.45 6.30
C ILE A 6 1.92 3.38 7.34
N ARG A 7 0.88 2.90 8.02
CA ARG A 7 1.05 1.84 9.02
C ARG A 7 1.36 0.52 8.32
N ASP A 8 1.97 -0.41 9.06
CA ASP A 8 2.36 -1.69 8.50
C ASP A 8 1.17 -2.49 7.97
N ASP A 9 0.00 -2.30 8.55
CA ASP A 9 -1.23 -2.99 8.16
C ASP A 9 -2.18 -2.11 7.35
N GLU A 10 -1.69 -1.01 6.80
CA GLU A 10 -2.51 -0.08 6.04
C GLU A 10 -2.24 -0.21 4.55
N ASP A 11 -3.33 -0.33 3.76
CA ASP A 11 -3.25 -0.29 2.29
C ASP A 11 -2.88 1.12 1.86
N PRO A 12 -1.76 1.32 1.17
CA PRO A 12 -1.34 2.67 0.79
C PRO A 12 -2.23 3.33 -0.26
N VAL A 13 -3.05 2.57 -0.96
CA VAL A 13 -3.92 3.11 -2.01
C VAL A 13 -5.25 3.58 -1.44
N CYS A 14 -5.92 2.77 -0.63
CA CYS A 14 -7.25 3.09 -0.11
C CYS A 14 -7.29 3.37 1.39
N ALA A 15 -6.17 3.24 2.08
CA ALA A 15 -6.02 3.51 3.51
C ALA A 15 -6.84 2.59 4.43
N MET A 16 -7.28 1.46 3.92
CA MET A 16 -7.99 0.48 4.74
C MET A 16 -7.03 -0.36 5.54
N THR A 17 -7.47 -0.79 6.72
CA THR A 17 -6.70 -1.74 7.53
C THR A 17 -6.77 -3.12 6.89
N VAL A 18 -5.62 -3.75 6.74
CA VAL A 18 -5.47 -5.04 6.06
C VAL A 18 -4.86 -6.05 7.03
N ASP A 19 -5.37 -7.28 7.02
CA ASP A 19 -4.74 -8.38 7.77
C ASP A 19 -3.47 -8.79 7.04
N ILE A 20 -2.32 -8.59 7.70
CA ILE A 20 -1.01 -8.84 7.09
C ILE A 20 -0.86 -10.32 6.69
N GLU A 21 -1.31 -11.23 7.54
CA GLU A 21 -1.21 -12.65 7.24
C GLU A 21 -2.03 -13.04 6.01
N GLN A 22 -3.24 -12.51 5.91
CA GLN A 22 -4.08 -12.77 4.75
C GLN A 22 -3.49 -12.16 3.49
N ALA A 23 -2.97 -10.96 3.59
CA ALA A 23 -2.34 -10.31 2.44
C ALA A 23 -1.17 -11.13 1.92
N ARG A 24 -0.35 -11.65 2.83
CA ARG A 24 0.77 -12.52 2.45
C ARG A 24 0.30 -13.82 1.82
N ALA A 25 -0.74 -14.41 2.38
CA ALA A 25 -1.29 -15.67 1.86
C ALA A 25 -1.87 -15.50 0.45
N LYS A 26 -2.41 -14.32 0.15
CA LYS A 26 -3.00 -14.01 -1.15
C LYS A 26 -1.99 -13.40 -2.13
N GLY A 27 -0.76 -13.17 -1.70
CA GLY A 27 0.25 -12.51 -2.53
C GLY A 27 0.01 -11.03 -2.73
N LEU A 28 -0.74 -10.40 -1.84
CA LEU A 28 -1.07 -8.98 -1.92
C LEU A 28 -0.08 -8.14 -1.12
N VAL A 29 1.20 -8.38 -1.31
CA VAL A 29 2.27 -7.65 -0.65
C VAL A 29 3.34 -7.29 -1.67
N THR A 30 3.99 -6.17 -1.46
CA THR A 30 5.12 -5.77 -2.29
C THR A 30 6.12 -5.01 -1.44
N ALA A 31 7.39 -5.10 -1.81
CA ALA A 31 8.46 -4.35 -1.14
C ALA A 31 8.85 -3.16 -2.00
N HIS A 32 9.02 -2.01 -1.35
CA HIS A 32 9.46 -0.79 -2.00
C HIS A 32 10.34 -0.01 -1.02
N GLU A 33 11.57 0.29 -1.42
CA GLU A 33 12.53 1.03 -0.60
C GLU A 33 12.71 0.43 0.80
N ASP A 34 12.96 -0.87 0.87
CA ASP A 34 13.20 -1.62 2.10
C ASP A 34 12.00 -1.72 3.03
N ARG A 35 10.81 -1.44 2.52
CA ARG A 35 9.58 -1.55 3.28
C ARG A 35 8.56 -2.41 2.56
N GLU A 36 7.87 -3.26 3.31
CA GLU A 36 6.80 -4.10 2.78
C GLU A 36 5.45 -3.41 2.94
N PHE A 37 4.66 -3.40 1.89
CA PHE A 37 3.30 -2.84 1.90
C PHE A 37 2.29 -3.95 1.65
N VAL A 38 1.12 -3.83 2.27
CA VAL A 38 0.03 -4.79 2.12
C VAL A 38 -1.16 -4.12 1.46
N PHE A 39 -2.01 -4.94 0.83
CA PHE A 39 -3.13 -4.42 0.04
C PHE A 39 -4.40 -5.18 0.35
N CYS A 40 -5.53 -4.48 0.29
CA CYS A 40 -6.83 -5.08 0.57
C CYS A 40 -7.34 -5.93 -0.60
N GLY A 41 -6.81 -5.72 -1.80
CA GLY A 41 -7.21 -6.47 -2.97
C GLY A 41 -6.22 -6.30 -4.11
N LYS A 42 -6.42 -7.09 -5.16
CA LYS A 42 -5.51 -7.11 -6.30
C LYS A 42 -5.48 -5.78 -7.05
N GLY A 43 -6.60 -5.08 -7.11
CA GLY A 43 -6.65 -3.78 -7.78
C GLY A 43 -5.71 -2.77 -7.16
N CYS A 44 -5.75 -2.64 -5.84
CA CYS A 44 -4.85 -1.73 -5.13
C CYS A 44 -3.39 -2.18 -5.29
N PHE A 45 -3.15 -3.47 -5.23
CA PHE A 45 -1.82 -4.03 -5.39
C PHE A 45 -1.21 -3.67 -6.75
N LEU A 46 -1.97 -3.86 -7.82
CA LEU A 46 -1.49 -3.56 -9.17
C LEU A 46 -1.29 -2.07 -9.40
N GLU A 47 -2.18 -1.24 -8.89
CA GLU A 47 -2.04 0.20 -9.02
C GLU A 47 -0.80 0.72 -8.31
N PHE A 48 -0.54 0.23 -7.10
CA PHE A 48 0.65 0.63 -6.37
C PHE A 48 1.92 0.20 -7.10
N ARG A 49 1.96 -1.02 -7.62
CA ARG A 49 3.12 -1.52 -8.36
C ARG A 49 3.40 -0.68 -9.60
N ASP A 50 2.36 -0.19 -10.24
CA ASP A 50 2.48 0.60 -11.45
C ASP A 50 3.00 2.01 -11.16
N GLU A 51 2.52 2.63 -10.09
CA GLU A 51 2.91 3.99 -9.73
C GLU A 51 3.14 4.12 -8.22
N PRO A 52 4.21 3.51 -7.69
CA PRO A 52 4.42 3.55 -6.24
C PRO A 52 4.66 4.95 -5.69
N ASP A 53 5.36 5.80 -6.44
CA ASP A 53 5.67 7.15 -5.98
C ASP A 53 4.42 8.00 -5.80
N ARG A 54 3.40 7.76 -6.62
CA ARG A 54 2.14 8.47 -6.54
C ARG A 54 1.45 8.22 -5.20
N TYR A 55 1.45 6.99 -4.75
CA TYR A 55 0.76 6.59 -3.53
C TYR A 55 1.59 6.86 -2.27
N LEU A 56 2.89 7.06 -2.41
CA LEU A 56 3.78 7.39 -1.29
C LEU A 56 3.97 8.89 -1.14
N ASP A 57 3.45 9.69 -2.06
CA ASP A 57 3.52 11.14 -2.01
C ASP A 57 2.70 11.66 -0.82
N ALA A 58 3.29 12.56 -0.02
CA ALA A 58 2.61 13.14 1.13
C ALA A 58 1.32 13.89 0.75
N GLY A 59 1.20 14.31 -0.51
CA GLY A 59 -0.01 14.98 -1.00
C GLY A 59 -1.11 14.05 -1.46
N TYR A 60 -0.86 12.74 -1.49
CA TYR A 60 -1.88 11.79 -1.93
C TYR A 60 -3.00 11.66 -0.89
N VAL A 61 -4.23 11.76 -1.34
CA VAL A 61 -5.41 11.59 -0.50
C VAL A 61 -6.16 10.34 -0.95
N PRO A 62 -6.22 9.29 -0.12
CA PRO A 62 -6.94 8.08 -0.49
C PRO A 62 -8.43 8.35 -0.69
N GLU A 63 -9.00 7.78 -1.72
CA GLU A 63 -10.44 7.82 -1.94
C GLU A 63 -11.05 6.57 -1.32
N MET A 64 -11.98 6.80 -0.40
CA MET A 64 -12.66 5.71 0.28
C MET A 64 -14.13 5.68 -0.10
#